data_6662187d46d5194173cc3a0d55df95fe
#
_entry.id   6662187d46d5194173cc3a0d55df95fe
#
_cell.length_a   1.000
_cell.length_b   1.000
_cell.length_c   1.000
_cell.angle_alpha   90.00
_cell.angle_beta   90.00
_cell.angle_gamma   90.00
#
_symmetry.space_group_name_H-M   'P 1'
#
loop_
_entity.id
_entity.type
_entity.pdbx_description
1 polymer ?
#
loop_
_entity_poly.entity_id
_entity_poly.type
_entity_poly.pdbx_seq_one_letter_code
_entity_poly.pdbx_strand_id
1 'polypeptide(L)'
;MEQVLPKEASLLTAYPNPFNGRITIPFQLANYIESEIIIYDILGKEIQRFSMNHFTPGKYNISWNAKNKLGQEVSTGVYFVKLHSTDSKSVEKIIYLK
;
A
#
# COMPACT_ATOMS: atom_id res chain seq x y z
N MET A 1 12.35 -13.66 25.50
CA MET A 1 12.22 -13.98 24.07
C MET A 1 12.49 -12.73 23.25
N GLU A 2 13.37 -12.84 22.29
CA GLU A 2 13.66 -11.71 21.42
C GLU A 2 12.52 -11.45 20.47
N GLN A 3 12.21 -10.18 20.32
CA GLN A 3 11.25 -9.75 19.30
C GLN A 3 12.01 -9.53 18.00
N VAL A 4 11.58 -10.22 16.95
CA VAL A 4 12.17 -10.04 15.62
C VAL A 4 11.44 -8.91 14.91
N LEU A 5 12.18 -7.85 14.60
CA LEU A 5 11.65 -6.73 13.84
C LEU A 5 11.97 -6.89 12.35
N PRO A 6 11.15 -6.33 11.47
CA PRO A 6 11.45 -6.36 10.03
C PRO A 6 12.80 -5.69 9.75
N LYS A 7 13.53 -6.22 8.78
CA LYS A 7 14.83 -5.69 8.38
C LYS A 7 14.71 -4.56 7.38
N GLU A 8 13.61 -4.52 6.66
CA GLU A 8 13.35 -3.46 5.67
C GLU A 8 11.85 -3.23 5.53
N ALA A 9 11.48 -2.05 5.06
CA ALA A 9 10.09 -1.74 4.77
C ALA A 9 9.67 -2.47 3.50
N SER A 10 8.49 -3.09 3.52
CA SER A 10 7.98 -3.81 2.36
C SER A 10 6.48 -3.99 2.43
N LEU A 11 5.86 -4.12 1.25
CA LEU A 11 4.47 -4.56 1.14
C LEU A 11 4.42 -6.06 1.38
N LEU A 12 3.36 -6.50 2.02
CA LEU A 12 2.98 -7.91 2.13
C LEU A 12 1.85 -8.16 1.15
N THR A 13 1.37 -9.38 1.05
CA THR A 13 0.36 -9.73 0.03
C THR A 13 -1.00 -9.09 0.36
N ALA A 14 -1.48 -8.23 -0.52
CA ALA A 14 -2.81 -7.60 -0.39
C ALA A 14 -3.92 -8.61 -0.65
N TYR A 15 -5.05 -8.44 0.04
CA TYR A 15 -6.17 -9.35 -0.08
C TYR A 15 -7.51 -8.66 0.17
N PRO A 16 -8.60 -9.15 -0.45
CA PRO A 16 -8.63 -10.10 -1.56
C PRO A 16 -8.07 -9.47 -2.83
N ASN A 17 -7.56 -10.29 -3.75
CA ASN A 17 -7.02 -9.79 -5.01
C ASN A 17 -7.29 -10.84 -6.09
N PRO A 18 -8.21 -10.60 -7.03
CA PRO A 18 -8.97 -9.37 -7.25
C PRO A 18 -9.93 -9.00 -6.12
N PHE A 19 -10.30 -7.73 -6.06
CA PHE A 19 -11.24 -7.24 -5.07
C PHE A 19 -12.37 -6.44 -5.73
N ASN A 20 -13.50 -6.30 -5.04
CA ASN A 20 -14.64 -5.56 -5.59
C ASN A 20 -15.21 -4.48 -4.68
N GLY A 21 -14.81 -4.36 -3.49
CA GLY A 21 -15.27 -3.28 -2.60
C GLY A 21 -14.08 -2.63 -1.93
N ARG A 22 -13.35 -3.44 -1.23
CA ARG A 22 -12.25 -2.97 -0.42
C ARG A 22 -11.14 -4.01 -0.43
N ILE A 23 -9.90 -3.54 -0.45
CA ILE A 23 -8.74 -4.39 -0.35
C ILE A 23 -7.93 -4.00 0.88
N THR A 24 -7.43 -5.00 1.58
CA THR A 24 -6.51 -4.80 2.70
C THR A 24 -5.09 -4.92 2.16
N ILE A 25 -4.27 -3.91 2.45
CA ILE A 25 -2.88 -3.85 2.02
C ILE A 25 -2.01 -3.91 3.27
N PRO A 26 -1.50 -5.10 3.62
CA PRO A 26 -0.59 -5.23 4.76
C PRO A 26 0.81 -4.80 4.35
N PHE A 27 1.53 -4.23 5.28
CA PHE A 27 2.91 -3.79 5.04
C PHE A 27 3.69 -3.83 6.35
N GLN A 28 5.00 -3.76 6.24
CA GLN A 28 5.88 -3.69 7.39
C GLN A 28 6.85 -2.53 7.25
N LEU A 29 7.20 -1.95 8.39
CA LEU A 29 8.16 -0.87 8.48
C LEU A 29 9.34 -1.31 9.34
N ALA A 30 10.54 -0.96 8.90
CA ALA A 30 11.77 -1.41 9.56
C ALA A 30 12.31 -0.39 10.58
N ASN A 31 12.06 0.88 10.35
CA ASN A 31 12.63 1.97 11.14
C ASN A 31 11.60 3.07 11.34
N TYR A 32 11.95 4.07 12.15
CA TYR A 32 11.15 5.28 12.34
C TYR A 32 11.32 6.23 11.15
N ILE A 33 11.30 5.69 9.94
CA ILE A 33 11.51 6.45 8.71
C ILE A 33 10.16 6.75 8.10
N GLU A 34 10.01 7.97 7.58
CA GLU A 34 8.81 8.36 6.87
C GLU A 34 8.63 7.46 5.64
N SER A 35 7.41 7.00 5.46
CA SER A 35 7.07 6.11 4.36
C SER A 35 5.76 6.55 3.77
N GLU A 36 5.54 6.19 2.50
CA GLU A 36 4.30 6.45 1.79
C GLU A 36 3.89 5.21 1.02
N ILE A 37 2.58 4.96 1.01
CA ILE A 37 2.01 3.98 0.10
C ILE A 37 1.22 4.77 -0.93
N ILE A 38 1.53 4.55 -2.21
CA ILE A 38 0.91 5.28 -3.30
C ILE A 38 0.31 4.27 -4.26
N ILE A 39 -0.92 4.53 -4.68
CA ILE A 39 -1.62 3.68 -5.65
C ILE A 39 -1.62 4.40 -6.99
N TYR A 40 -1.16 3.69 -8.02
CA TYR A 40 -1.07 4.18 -9.40
C TYR A 40 -1.94 3.37 -10.32
N ASP A 41 -2.43 4.00 -11.39
CA ASP A 41 -3.06 3.26 -12.50
C ASP A 41 -1.99 2.72 -13.45
N ILE A 42 -2.42 2.04 -14.52
CA ILE A 42 -1.48 1.41 -15.48
C ILE A 42 -0.70 2.43 -16.28
N LEU A 43 -1.13 3.68 -16.31
CA LEU A 43 -0.41 4.76 -17.01
C LEU A 43 0.58 5.46 -16.09
N GLY A 44 0.65 5.04 -14.82
CA GLY A 44 1.53 5.66 -13.85
C GLY A 44 0.96 6.90 -13.18
N LYS A 45 -0.33 7.17 -13.36
CA LYS A 45 -0.97 8.30 -12.71
C LYS A 45 -1.24 7.96 -11.25
N GLU A 46 -0.90 8.86 -10.34
CA GLU A 46 -1.19 8.68 -8.92
C GLU A 46 -2.68 8.78 -8.67
N ILE A 47 -3.25 7.74 -8.08
CA ILE A 47 -4.69 7.65 -7.79
C ILE A 47 -4.97 8.00 -6.33
N GLN A 48 -4.17 7.47 -5.40
CA GLN A 48 -4.35 7.69 -3.97
C GLN A 48 -3.00 7.62 -3.27
N ARG A 49 -2.90 8.30 -2.12
CA ARG A 49 -1.66 8.35 -1.35
C ARG A 49 -1.98 8.23 0.13
N PHE A 50 -1.21 7.39 0.81
CA PHE A 50 -1.29 7.23 2.26
C PHE A 50 0.09 7.57 2.83
N SER A 51 0.18 8.68 3.55
CA SER A 51 1.43 9.10 4.19
C SER A 51 1.48 8.55 5.61
N MET A 52 2.63 7.96 5.96
CA MET A 52 2.81 7.32 7.24
C MET A 52 4.04 7.89 7.92
N ASN A 53 3.79 8.88 8.78
CA ASN A 53 4.84 9.55 9.54
C ASN A 53 4.80 9.05 10.98
N HIS A 54 5.96 8.91 11.58
CA HIS A 54 6.10 8.58 13.00
C HIS A 54 5.60 7.19 13.41
N PHE A 55 5.48 6.26 12.44
CA PHE A 55 5.15 4.88 12.77
C PHE A 55 6.37 4.17 13.33
N THR A 56 6.16 3.34 14.35
CA THR A 56 7.21 2.48 14.89
C THR A 56 7.45 1.30 13.96
N PRO A 57 8.63 0.65 14.03
CA PRO A 57 8.83 -0.59 13.28
C PRO A 57 7.77 -1.63 13.63
N GLY A 58 7.35 -2.40 12.65
CA GLY A 58 6.33 -3.43 12.86
C GLY A 58 5.47 -3.65 11.63
N LYS A 59 4.38 -4.39 11.83
CA LYS A 59 3.43 -4.73 10.77
C LYS A 59 2.15 -3.95 10.92
N TYR A 60 1.61 -3.50 9.79
CA TYR A 60 0.43 -2.64 9.73
C TYR A 60 -0.45 -3.03 8.56
N ASN A 61 -1.67 -2.51 8.57
CA ASN A 61 -2.60 -2.65 7.44
C ASN A 61 -3.17 -1.29 7.08
N ILE A 62 -3.39 -1.07 5.79
CA ILE A 62 -4.27 -0.02 5.32
C ILE A 62 -5.37 -0.64 4.47
N SER A 63 -6.43 0.09 4.27
CA SER A 63 -7.57 -0.36 3.47
C SER A 63 -7.84 0.66 2.37
N TRP A 64 -8.04 0.16 1.14
CA TRP A 64 -8.38 1.03 0.01
C TRP A 64 -9.74 0.62 -0.56
N ASN A 65 -10.59 1.59 -0.76
CA ASN A 65 -11.98 1.39 -1.20
C ASN A 65 -12.18 1.75 -2.68
N ALA A 66 -11.13 1.68 -3.49
CA ALA A 66 -11.16 1.96 -4.92
C ALA A 66 -11.60 3.39 -5.25
N LYS A 67 -11.23 4.36 -4.42
CA LYS A 67 -11.52 5.77 -4.68
C LYS A 67 -10.24 6.56 -4.83
N ASN A 68 -10.30 7.57 -5.72
CA ASN A 68 -9.17 8.48 -5.89
C ASN A 68 -9.14 9.54 -4.80
N LYS A 69 -8.22 10.50 -4.91
CA LYS A 69 -8.05 11.57 -3.92
C LYS A 69 -9.28 12.46 -3.79
N LEU A 70 -10.11 12.51 -4.81
CA LEU A 70 -11.33 13.33 -4.81
C LEU A 70 -12.53 12.55 -4.28
N GLY A 71 -12.34 11.31 -3.84
CA GLY A 71 -13.41 10.47 -3.36
C GLY A 71 -14.26 9.82 -4.46
N GLN A 72 -13.82 9.88 -5.70
CA GLN A 72 -14.51 9.30 -6.83
C GLN A 72 -14.07 7.87 -7.06
N GLU A 73 -15.01 6.99 -7.35
CA GLU A 73 -14.70 5.61 -7.65
C GLU A 73 -13.90 5.49 -8.94
N VAL A 74 -12.85 4.67 -8.92
CA VAL A 74 -12.00 4.46 -10.09
C VAL A 74 -12.54 3.34 -10.97
N SER A 75 -12.02 3.26 -12.19
CA SER A 75 -12.44 2.26 -13.17
C SER A 75 -11.96 0.87 -12.76
N THR A 76 -12.72 -0.15 -13.15
CA THR A 76 -12.26 -1.54 -13.09
C THR A 76 -10.94 -1.67 -13.85
N GLY A 77 -9.99 -2.36 -13.28
CA GLY A 77 -8.72 -2.59 -13.95
C GLY A 77 -7.58 -2.89 -13.00
N VAL A 78 -6.38 -2.77 -13.53
CA VAL A 78 -5.14 -3.06 -12.82
C VAL A 78 -4.59 -1.78 -12.20
N TYR A 79 -4.15 -1.90 -10.95
CA TYR A 79 -3.50 -0.81 -10.22
C TYR A 79 -2.22 -1.34 -9.58
N PHE A 80 -1.30 -0.43 -9.29
CA PHE A 80 -0.05 -0.77 -8.64
C PHE A 80 0.03 -0.05 -7.31
N VAL A 81 0.33 -0.80 -6.27
CA VAL A 81 0.59 -0.26 -4.94
C VAL A 81 2.10 -0.20 -4.78
N LYS A 82 2.62 0.97 -4.43
CA LYS A 82 4.05 1.14 -4.19
C LYS A 82 4.28 1.65 -2.77
N LEU A 83 5.18 0.99 -2.06
CA LEU A 83 5.69 1.48 -0.79
C LEU A 83 7.00 2.18 -1.05
N HIS A 84 7.05 3.47 -0.70
CA HIS A 84 8.27 4.27 -0.80
C HIS A 84 8.78 4.58 0.60
N SER A 85 10.04 4.28 0.86
CA SER A 85 10.75 4.72 2.05
C SER A 85 12.17 5.07 1.64
N THR A 86 12.93 5.67 2.55
CA THR A 86 14.30 6.09 2.23
C THR A 86 15.24 4.90 2.03
N ASP A 87 14.91 3.74 2.56
CA ASP A 87 15.78 2.56 2.53
C ASP A 87 15.27 1.43 1.64
N SER A 88 14.06 1.52 1.11
CA SER A 88 13.53 0.43 0.29
C SER A 88 12.33 0.86 -0.54
N LYS A 89 12.04 0.05 -1.57
CA LYS A 89 10.87 0.21 -2.42
C LYS A 89 10.25 -1.16 -2.63
N SER A 90 8.93 -1.19 -2.67
CA SER A 90 8.18 -2.43 -2.85
C SER A 90 6.95 -2.13 -3.70
N VAL A 91 6.60 -3.05 -4.61
CA VAL A 91 5.49 -2.86 -5.56
C VAL A 91 4.64 -4.12 -5.58
N GLU A 92 3.33 -3.94 -5.60
CA GLU A 92 2.39 -5.05 -5.75
C GLU A 92 1.30 -4.67 -6.75
N LYS A 93 0.96 -5.61 -7.64
CA LYS A 93 -0.14 -5.45 -8.57
C LYS A 93 -1.43 -5.90 -7.91
N ILE A 94 -2.48 -5.07 -8.03
CA ILE A 94 -3.81 -5.40 -7.54
C ILE A 94 -4.81 -5.23 -8.66
N ILE A 95 -5.93 -5.96 -8.59
CA ILE A 95 -6.96 -5.95 -9.64
C ILE A 95 -8.30 -5.59 -9.00
N TYR A 96 -8.89 -4.50 -9.49
CA TYR A 96 -10.20 -4.05 -9.06
C TYR A 96 -11.26 -4.49 -10.07
N LEU A 97 -12.26 -5.24 -9.60
CA LEU A 97 -13.39 -5.71 -10.40
C LEU A 97 -14.68 -5.25 -9.74
N LYS A 98 -15.45 -4.46 -10.45
CA LYS A 98 -16.76 -4.05 -9.94
C LYS A 98 -17.77 -5.19 -9.95
#